data_394efcbd1c3314d689bc9e75c30cab8a
#
_entry.id   394efcbd1c3314d689bc9e75c30cab8a
#
_cell.length_a   1.000
_cell.length_b   1.000
_cell.length_c   1.000
_cell.angle_alpha   90.00
_cell.angle_beta   90.00
_cell.angle_gamma   90.00
#
_symmetry.space_group_name_H-M   'P 1'
#
loop_
_entity.id
_entity.type
_entity.pdbx_description
1 polymer ?
#
loop_
_entity_poly.entity_id
_entity_poly.type
_entity_poly.pdbx_seq_one_letter_code
_entity_poly.pdbx_strand_id
1 'polypeptide(L)'
;MNCEARPVYLRLREVIAASILEGIYADGDALPSVRAFAARHGANPLTAAKAYQGFQDEGLVTVKRGIGMFVAEGASARLRREARASFLDQEWPRILQRMRLLQIDPDMLLQRGGS
;
A
#
# COMPACT_ATOMS: atom_id res chain seq x y z
N MET A 1 -12.19 6.25 14.46
CA MET A 1 -12.29 6.00 13.88
C MET A 1 -12.29 6.11 12.83
N ASN A 2 -11.73 6.54 12.30
CA ASN A 2 -12.13 6.84 11.26
C ASN A 2 -11.20 6.90 10.16
N CYS A 3 -10.90 5.84 9.52
CA CYS A 3 -10.07 5.77 8.35
C CYS A 3 -10.59 6.62 7.22
N GLU A 4 -11.85 6.94 7.28
CA GLU A 4 -12.44 7.74 6.23
C GLU A 4 -11.92 9.16 6.20
N ALA A 5 -11.24 9.59 7.25
CA ALA A 5 -10.64 10.92 7.26
C ALA A 5 -9.48 11.06 6.28
N ARG A 6 -8.93 9.97 5.79
CA ARG A 6 -7.79 10.02 4.88
C ARG A 6 -8.23 10.45 3.49
N PRO A 7 -7.43 11.29 2.83
CA PRO A 7 -7.73 11.65 1.44
C PRO A 7 -7.80 10.43 0.54
N VAL A 8 -8.66 10.49 -0.47
CA VAL A 8 -8.86 9.37 -1.38
C VAL A 8 -7.56 8.99 -2.08
N TYR A 9 -6.76 9.96 -2.50
CA TYR A 9 -5.53 9.63 -3.22
C TYR A 9 -4.56 8.82 -2.36
N LEU A 10 -4.57 9.00 -1.05
CA LEU A 10 -3.72 8.21 -0.17
C LEU A 10 -4.24 6.78 -0.04
N ARG A 11 -5.56 6.61 -0.06
CA ARG A 11 -6.11 5.25 -0.05
C ARG A 11 -5.79 4.53 -1.35
N LEU A 12 -5.85 5.23 -2.48
CA LEU A 12 -5.47 4.66 -3.76
C LEU A 12 -3.99 4.29 -3.78
N ARG A 13 -3.15 5.14 -3.17
CA ARG A 13 -1.73 4.84 -3.06
C ARG A 13 -1.51 3.54 -2.30
N GLU A 14 -2.27 3.33 -1.25
CA GLU A 14 -2.15 2.10 -0.47
C GLU A 14 -2.59 0.87 -1.25
N VAL A 15 -3.60 1.02 -2.12
CA VAL A 15 -4.03 -0.08 -2.97
C VAL A 15 -2.90 -0.50 -3.90
N ILE A 16 -2.22 0.48 -4.51
CA ILE A 16 -1.10 0.18 -5.40
C ILE A 16 0.04 -0.46 -4.60
N ALA A 17 0.37 0.12 -3.45
CA ALA A 17 1.44 -0.41 -2.61
C ALA A 17 1.16 -1.85 -2.19
N ALA A 18 -0.07 -2.13 -1.80
CA ALA A 18 -0.45 -3.49 -1.42
C ALA A 18 -0.30 -4.46 -2.59
N SER A 19 -0.66 -4.04 -3.79
CA SER A 19 -0.51 -4.88 -4.97
C SER A 19 0.94 -5.23 -5.23
N ILE A 20 1.85 -4.28 -4.99
CA ILE A 20 3.27 -4.54 -5.16
C ILE A 20 3.77 -5.48 -4.06
N LEU A 21 3.34 -5.26 -2.82
CA LEU A 21 3.75 -6.12 -1.71
C LEU A 21 3.24 -7.53 -1.87
N GLU A 22 2.06 -7.70 -2.48
CA GLU A 22 1.48 -9.01 -2.71
C GLU A 22 2.10 -9.73 -3.91
N GLY A 23 2.93 -9.02 -4.67
CA GLY A 23 3.57 -9.63 -5.82
C GLY A 23 2.77 -9.56 -7.10
N ILE A 24 1.64 -8.87 -7.09
CA ILE A 24 0.83 -8.70 -8.31
C ILE A 24 1.63 -7.91 -9.33
N TYR A 25 2.34 -6.88 -8.87
CA TYR A 25 3.25 -6.12 -9.71
C TYR A 25 4.65 -6.21 -9.11
N ALA A 26 5.52 -6.97 -9.78
CA ALA A 26 6.90 -7.11 -9.35
C ALA A 26 7.73 -5.96 -9.90
N ASP A 27 8.95 -5.83 -9.39
CA ASP A 27 9.87 -4.83 -9.93
C ASP A 27 9.99 -5.00 -11.44
N GLY A 28 9.89 -3.90 -12.17
CA GLY A 28 9.96 -3.93 -13.61
C GLY A 28 8.63 -4.14 -14.32
N ASP A 29 7.60 -4.53 -13.60
CA ASP A 29 6.29 -4.77 -14.22
C ASP A 29 5.59 -3.46 -14.53
N ALA A 30 4.78 -3.47 -15.58
CA ALA A 30 3.98 -2.31 -15.94
C ALA A 30 2.78 -2.19 -15.00
N LEU A 31 2.50 -0.97 -14.58
CA LEU A 31 1.29 -0.67 -13.84
C LEU A 31 0.17 -0.34 -14.82
N PRO A 32 -1.09 -0.52 -14.43
CA PRO A 32 -2.19 -0.07 -15.28
C PRO A 32 -2.08 1.44 -15.52
N SER A 33 -2.63 1.90 -16.64
CA SER A 33 -2.68 3.34 -16.88
C SER A 33 -3.51 4.01 -15.78
N VAL A 34 -3.26 5.30 -15.58
CA VAL A 34 -4.03 6.07 -14.60
C VAL A 34 -5.53 5.93 -14.87
N ARG A 35 -5.92 6.02 -16.14
CA ARG A 35 -7.32 5.95 -16.54
C ARG A 35 -7.91 4.57 -16.22
N ALA A 36 -7.18 3.51 -16.55
CA ALA A 36 -7.66 2.15 -16.27
C ALA A 36 -7.76 1.89 -14.77
N PHE A 37 -6.78 2.38 -14.02
CA PHE A 37 -6.78 2.22 -12.56
C PHE A 37 -7.97 2.97 -11.94
N ALA A 38 -8.19 4.22 -12.40
CA ALA A 38 -9.29 5.02 -11.89
C ALA A 38 -10.63 4.34 -12.16
N ALA A 39 -10.80 3.82 -13.39
CA ALA A 39 -12.04 3.13 -13.74
C ALA A 39 -12.27 1.89 -12.87
N ARG A 40 -11.21 1.12 -12.66
CA ARG A 40 -11.30 -0.11 -11.87
C ARG A 40 -11.73 0.16 -10.43
N HIS A 41 -11.29 1.28 -9.88
CA HIS A 41 -11.54 1.59 -8.47
C HIS A 41 -12.62 2.66 -8.28
N GLY A 42 -13.32 3.01 -9.34
CA GLY A 42 -14.39 4.00 -9.25
C GLY A 42 -13.91 5.36 -8.78
N ALA A 43 -12.69 5.73 -9.16
CA ALA A 43 -12.07 6.95 -8.68
C ALA A 43 -12.01 8.00 -9.78
N ASN A 44 -11.91 9.26 -9.38
CA ASN A 44 -11.69 10.36 -10.31
C ASN A 44 -10.29 10.22 -10.90
N PRO A 45 -10.14 10.34 -12.24
CA PRO A 45 -8.81 10.21 -12.84
C PRO A 45 -7.77 11.18 -12.31
N LEU A 46 -8.18 12.40 -11.95
CA LEU A 46 -7.22 13.34 -11.37
C LEU A 46 -6.73 12.88 -10.00
N THR A 47 -7.60 12.26 -9.23
CA THR A 47 -7.22 11.71 -7.92
C THR A 47 -6.28 10.53 -8.09
N ALA A 48 -6.57 9.65 -9.06
CA ALA A 48 -5.69 8.53 -9.34
C ALA A 48 -4.34 9.01 -9.85
N ALA A 49 -4.33 10.05 -10.69
CA ALA A 49 -3.08 10.62 -11.18
C ALA A 49 -2.23 11.15 -10.03
N LYS A 50 -2.87 11.74 -9.02
CA LYS A 50 -2.15 12.25 -7.87
C LYS A 50 -1.48 11.12 -7.08
N ALA A 51 -2.16 9.98 -6.95
CA ALA A 51 -1.56 8.82 -6.29
C ALA A 51 -0.35 8.31 -7.06
N TYR A 52 -0.46 8.23 -8.38
CA TYR A 52 0.64 7.80 -9.22
C TYR A 52 1.80 8.79 -9.16
N GLN A 53 1.49 10.08 -9.14
CA GLN A 53 2.53 11.11 -9.03
C GLN A 53 3.29 10.95 -7.72
N GLY A 54 2.61 10.60 -6.64
CA GLY A 54 3.26 10.35 -5.37
C GLY A 54 4.30 9.25 -5.46
N PHE A 55 3.94 8.14 -6.12
CA PHE A 55 4.90 7.06 -6.33
C PHE A 55 6.08 7.51 -7.18
N GLN A 56 5.82 8.32 -8.20
CA GLN A 56 6.87 8.82 -9.06
C GLN A 56 7.82 9.72 -8.27
N ASP A 57 7.27 10.59 -7.44
CA ASP A 57 8.07 11.50 -6.62
C ASP A 57 8.95 10.74 -5.64
N GLU A 58 8.46 9.60 -5.15
CA GLU A 58 9.23 8.79 -4.21
C GLU A 58 10.22 7.85 -4.90
N GLY A 59 10.23 7.84 -6.23
CA GLY A 59 11.13 6.96 -6.97
C GLY A 59 10.71 5.51 -7.00
N LEU A 60 9.45 5.22 -6.69
CA LEU A 60 8.95 3.84 -6.66
C LEU A 60 8.50 3.37 -8.03
N VAL A 61 8.30 4.26 -8.96
CA VAL A 61 7.94 3.90 -10.33
C VAL A 61 8.82 4.66 -11.31
N THR A 62 8.98 4.07 -12.49
CA THR A 62 9.73 4.67 -13.59
C THR A 62 8.77 4.93 -14.72
N VAL A 63 8.78 6.14 -15.25
CA VAL A 63 7.94 6.50 -16.38
C VAL A 63 8.75 6.34 -17.65
N LYS A 64 8.22 5.56 -18.61
CA LYS A 64 8.82 5.42 -19.93
C LYS A 64 7.88 6.09 -20.91
N ARG A 65 8.31 7.24 -21.39
CA ARG A 65 7.48 8.09 -22.22
C ARG A 65 6.94 7.33 -23.43
N GLY A 66 5.64 7.42 -23.63
CA GLY A 66 4.97 6.74 -24.74
C GLY A 66 4.73 5.26 -24.52
N ILE A 67 5.26 4.69 -23.43
CA ILE A 67 5.11 3.27 -23.15
C ILE A 67 4.28 3.03 -21.90
N GLY A 68 4.60 3.73 -20.80
CA GLY A 68 3.83 3.56 -19.58
C GLY A 68 4.66 3.76 -18.34
N MET A 69 4.10 3.33 -17.23
CA MET A 69 4.71 3.46 -15.93
C MET A 69 5.00 2.07 -15.38
N PHE A 70 6.19 1.90 -14.83
CA PHE A 70 6.69 0.59 -14.41
C PHE A 70 7.19 0.67 -12.98
N VAL A 71 7.05 -0.45 -12.26
CA VAL A 71 7.57 -0.54 -10.89
C VAL A 71 9.09 -0.46 -10.95
N ALA A 72 9.69 0.45 -10.18
CA ALA A 72 11.13 0.63 -10.19
C ALA A 72 11.84 -0.56 -9.55
N GLU A 73 13.09 -0.79 -9.98
CA GLU A 73 13.90 -1.82 -9.34
C GLU A 73 14.12 -1.48 -7.87
N GLY A 74 13.91 -2.44 -7.00
CA GLY A 74 14.05 -2.24 -5.56
C GLY A 74 12.83 -1.68 -4.88
N ALA A 75 11.78 -1.34 -5.64
CA ALA A 75 10.59 -0.72 -5.07
C ALA A 75 9.88 -1.66 -4.11
N SER A 76 9.73 -2.94 -4.47
CA SER A 76 9.01 -3.86 -3.60
C SER A 76 9.73 -4.07 -2.28
N ALA A 77 11.06 -4.18 -2.31
CA ALA A 77 11.83 -4.34 -1.08
C ALA A 77 11.75 -3.09 -0.21
N ARG A 78 11.81 -1.91 -0.84
CA ARG A 78 11.71 -0.66 -0.10
C ARG A 78 10.34 -0.50 0.54
N LEU A 79 9.28 -0.78 -0.20
CA LEU A 79 7.92 -0.71 0.35
C LEU A 79 7.74 -1.69 1.51
N ARG A 80 8.33 -2.88 1.39
CA ARG A 80 8.23 -3.87 2.46
C ARG A 80 8.93 -3.37 3.72
N ARG A 81 10.11 -2.80 3.58
CA ARG A 81 10.83 -2.26 4.74
C ARG A 81 10.03 -1.15 5.42
N GLU A 82 9.47 -0.24 4.61
CA GLU A 82 8.72 0.88 5.17
C GLU A 82 7.43 0.42 5.82
N ALA A 83 6.72 -0.50 5.18
CA ALA A 83 5.48 -1.02 5.74
C ALA A 83 5.74 -1.82 7.02
N ARG A 84 6.85 -2.57 7.04
CA ARG A 84 7.23 -3.34 8.22
C ARG A 84 7.55 -2.41 9.39
N ALA A 85 8.32 -1.36 9.12
CA ALA A 85 8.67 -0.41 10.17
C ALA A 85 7.42 0.28 10.70
N SER A 86 6.54 0.71 9.82
CA SER A 86 5.30 1.37 10.23
C SER A 86 4.44 0.43 11.07
N PHE A 87 4.33 -0.83 10.66
CA PHE A 87 3.56 -1.81 11.43
C PHE A 87 4.13 -1.97 12.85
N LEU A 88 5.44 -2.18 12.94
CA LEU A 88 6.06 -2.45 14.25
C LEU A 88 6.04 -1.21 15.16
N ASP A 89 6.23 -0.03 14.56
CA ASP A 89 6.37 1.20 15.36
C ASP A 89 5.05 1.87 15.67
N GLN A 90 4.04 1.70 14.82
CA GLN A 90 2.79 2.44 14.98
C GLN A 90 1.58 1.55 15.12
N GLU A 91 1.46 0.51 14.30
CA GLU A 91 0.25 -0.31 14.30
C GLU A 91 0.26 -1.32 15.43
N TRP A 92 1.37 -2.03 15.59
CA TRP A 92 1.45 -3.07 16.61
C TRP A 92 1.19 -2.54 18.02
N PRO A 93 1.78 -1.39 18.44
CA PRO A 93 1.49 -0.89 19.78
C PRO A 93 0.00 -0.61 20.00
N ARG A 94 -0.71 -0.14 18.97
CA ARG A 94 -2.15 0.09 19.08
C ARG A 94 -2.92 -1.21 19.18
N ILE A 95 -2.52 -2.20 18.41
CA ILE A 95 -3.14 -3.52 18.47
C ILE A 95 -2.94 -4.12 19.84
N LEU A 96 -1.72 -4.04 20.36
CA LEU A 96 -1.40 -4.58 21.67
C LEU A 96 -2.24 -3.89 22.75
N GLN A 97 -2.41 -2.59 22.65
CA GLN A 97 -3.23 -1.83 23.59
C GLN A 97 -4.67 -2.34 23.56
N ARG A 98 -5.23 -2.54 22.37
CA ARG A 98 -6.59 -3.05 22.25
C ARG A 98 -6.71 -4.45 22.82
N MET A 99 -5.69 -5.28 22.59
CA MET A 99 -5.70 -6.64 23.12
C MET A 99 -5.72 -6.63 24.65
N ARG A 100 -4.96 -5.72 25.26
CA ARG A 100 -4.99 -5.60 26.72
C ARG A 100 -6.35 -5.19 27.22
N LEU A 101 -6.99 -4.24 26.54
CA LEU A 101 -8.33 -3.81 26.92
C LEU A 101 -9.35 -4.91 26.79
N LEU A 102 -9.18 -5.80 25.82
CA LEU A 102 -10.08 -6.90 25.58
C LEU A 102 -9.67 -8.18 26.29
N GLN A 103 -8.57 -8.12 27.04
CA GLN A 103 -8.02 -9.27 27.78
C GLN A 103 -7.72 -10.45 26.86
N ILE A 104 -7.09 -10.15 25.74
CA ILE A 104 -6.68 -11.15 24.76
C ILE A 104 -5.18 -11.40 24.89
N ASP A 105 -4.81 -12.67 25.02
CA ASP A 105 -3.41 -13.08 25.10
C ASP A 105 -2.86 -13.20 23.68
N PRO A 106 -1.77 -12.49 23.33
CA PRO A 106 -1.19 -12.60 22.00
C PRO A 106 -0.84 -14.01 21.58
N ASP A 107 -0.37 -14.83 22.52
CA ASP A 107 -0.03 -16.21 22.19
C ASP A 107 -1.23 -17.00 21.71
N MET A 108 -2.38 -16.72 22.29
CA MET A 108 -3.61 -17.38 21.87
C MET A 108 -3.94 -17.06 20.40
N LEU A 109 -3.70 -15.80 20.00
CA LEU A 109 -3.98 -15.39 18.63
C LEU A 109 -3.07 -16.09 17.63
N LEU A 110 -1.81 -16.29 18.00
CA LEU A 110 -0.87 -16.97 17.12
C LEU A 110 -1.31 -18.41 16.87
N GLN A 111 -1.85 -19.07 17.87
CA GLN A 111 -2.34 -20.42 17.71
C GLN A 111 -3.60 -20.46 16.86
N ARG A 112 -4.48 -19.49 17.02
CA ARG A 112 -5.74 -19.46 16.27
C ARG A 112 -5.55 -19.08 14.82
N GLY A 113 -4.61 -18.17 14.57
CA GLY A 113 -4.41 -17.65 13.24
C GLY A 113 -3.43 -18.42 12.40
N GLY A 114 -3.03 -19.58 12.86
CA GLY A 114 -1.92 -20.31 12.25
C GLY A 114 -2.24 -21.10 11.02
N SER A 115 -3.24 -20.80 10.30
CA SER A 115 -3.56 -21.59 9.10
C SER A 115 -2.74 -21.21 7.90
#